data_bf3cda7e12326523345d38c6e9bd8d96
#
_entry.id   bf3cda7e12326523345d38c6e9bd8d96
#
_cell.length_a   1.000
_cell.length_b   1.000
_cell.length_c   1.000
_cell.angle_alpha   90.00
_cell.angle_beta   90.00
_cell.angle_gamma   90.00
#
_symmetry.space_group_name_H-M   'P 1'
#
loop_
_entity.id
_entity.type
_entity.pdbx_description
1 polymer ?
#
loop_
_entity_poly.entity_id
_entity_poly.type
_entity_poly.pdbx_seq_one_letter_code
_entity_poly.pdbx_strand_id
1 'polypeptide(L)'
;MKILLLASGFNGLTQRVWCTLREQGHEVGVELAPAHSAPESLTRAVERIDPDLILCPFLKHRVPEAVWKRWTTVIVHPGPVGDRGPSSLDHTLLGQGPRWGVTALSAVEEMDAGPVWACSTFDVPEGITKSALYNSRVADAAMECVATVVRKVENGERPVPADELPLPVPGTGELPLLRRDAFALDWRASATELARRIAAADGAPGAPAALDGRTYLLFDAAATTEDTGAEPGTIVGRDCESIAFATGRGTLWVGYAALLEKKRGPKLPASMVIDATSAPFKPAPDAIAESVYRREGDIGYLTIRSYNGAMHTEQCRRLTGAVEKALIEDTRILVVTGTEHAFSNGIHLGVIDAAADPASEAWDNINAIDELCLAIAQADQLTVAAFSANAGAGGVMAALCADVTVARDGTVLNPYYDMGIYGSELHTWSVANRVGEDVAARLLGEKLPISAAEAKQIGLIGAVGPRDWDEFQRWLRAVAIGYNEPVTRGRMFAAKARRRAESKPLSYYQTIELAEMARDMFDDRNGFHGKRRAFLGKSAPAETPEKLRFR
;
A
#
# COMPACT_ATOMS: atom_id res chain seq x y z
N MET A 1 11.91 -23.12 13.32
CA MET A 1 12.45 -23.51 11.99
C MET A 1 13.26 -22.37 11.38
N LYS A 2 14.15 -22.71 10.45
CA LYS A 2 14.87 -21.79 9.58
C LYS A 2 14.10 -21.65 8.27
N ILE A 3 13.46 -20.52 8.05
CA ILE A 3 12.51 -20.31 6.94
C ILE A 3 13.09 -19.29 5.96
N LEU A 4 13.25 -19.69 4.70
CA LEU A 4 13.66 -18.79 3.61
C LEU A 4 12.42 -18.27 2.88
N LEU A 5 12.26 -16.95 2.81
CA LEU A 5 11.29 -16.30 1.92
C LEU A 5 11.96 -16.04 0.57
N LEU A 6 11.56 -16.76 -0.46
CA LEU A 6 12.00 -16.53 -1.82
C LEU A 6 10.96 -15.68 -2.54
N ALA A 7 11.33 -14.47 -2.97
CA ALA A 7 10.38 -13.50 -3.48
C ALA A 7 10.90 -12.74 -4.71
N SER A 8 9.97 -12.24 -5.54
CA SER A 8 10.28 -11.31 -6.63
C SER A 8 10.48 -9.87 -6.13
N GLY A 9 10.10 -9.59 -4.88
CA GLY A 9 10.26 -8.30 -4.21
C GLY A 9 9.78 -8.39 -2.76
N PHE A 10 10.34 -7.58 -1.91
CA PHE A 10 9.94 -7.48 -0.50
C PHE A 10 8.72 -6.57 -0.36
N ASN A 11 7.60 -7.00 -0.97
CA ASN A 11 6.32 -6.28 -0.99
C ASN A 11 5.54 -6.46 0.33
N GLY A 12 4.38 -5.77 0.46
CA GLY A 12 3.57 -5.78 1.68
C GLY A 12 3.19 -7.18 2.18
N LEU A 13 2.86 -8.14 1.30
CA LEU A 13 2.59 -9.52 1.69
C LEU A 13 3.85 -10.22 2.22
N THR A 14 4.98 -10.11 1.50
CA THR A 14 6.26 -10.70 1.94
C THR A 14 6.71 -10.10 3.27
N GLN A 15 6.54 -8.78 3.46
CA GLN A 15 6.84 -8.11 4.73
C GLN A 15 5.96 -8.62 5.87
N ARG A 16 4.65 -8.81 5.62
CA ARG A 16 3.73 -9.32 6.62
C ARG A 16 4.06 -10.76 7.03
N VAL A 17 4.37 -11.63 6.06
CA VAL A 17 4.86 -12.99 6.33
C VAL A 17 6.14 -12.96 7.15
N TRP A 18 7.10 -12.11 6.77
CA TRP A 18 8.38 -11.96 7.45
C TRP A 18 8.22 -11.51 8.91
N CYS A 19 7.40 -10.47 9.17
CA CYS A 19 7.12 -10.00 10.53
C CYS A 19 6.47 -11.10 11.37
N THR A 20 5.39 -11.71 10.85
CA THR A 20 4.60 -12.71 11.59
C THR A 20 5.43 -13.95 11.97
N LEU A 21 6.22 -14.46 11.03
CA LEU A 21 7.03 -15.66 11.32
C LEU A 21 8.16 -15.38 12.33
N ARG A 22 8.76 -14.19 12.30
CA ARG A 22 9.75 -13.77 13.31
C ARG A 22 9.12 -13.60 14.69
N GLU A 23 7.92 -13.03 14.79
CA GLU A 23 7.16 -12.93 16.04
C GLU A 23 6.81 -14.29 16.62
N GLN A 24 6.63 -15.30 15.78
CA GLN A 24 6.41 -16.70 16.17
C GLN A 24 7.71 -17.42 16.58
N GLY A 25 8.86 -16.75 16.53
CA GLY A 25 10.15 -17.29 16.96
C GLY A 25 10.88 -18.10 15.91
N HIS A 26 10.49 -18.01 14.63
CA HIS A 26 11.25 -18.61 13.54
C HIS A 26 12.46 -17.75 13.15
N GLU A 27 13.52 -18.38 12.69
CA GLU A 27 14.64 -17.72 12.02
C GLU A 27 14.24 -17.48 10.55
N VAL A 28 14.11 -16.21 10.13
CA VAL A 28 13.57 -15.88 8.82
C VAL A 28 14.51 -14.97 8.03
N GLY A 29 14.92 -15.43 6.87
CA GLY A 29 15.67 -14.65 5.90
C GLY A 29 14.90 -14.52 4.58
N VAL A 30 15.30 -13.54 3.77
CA VAL A 30 14.73 -13.29 2.44
C VAL A 30 15.82 -13.43 1.39
N GLU A 31 15.47 -14.03 0.26
CA GLU A 31 16.27 -14.01 -0.96
C GLU A 31 15.43 -13.47 -2.12
N LEU A 32 15.95 -12.46 -2.81
CA LEU A 32 15.25 -11.84 -3.94
C LEU A 32 15.64 -12.52 -5.25
N ALA A 33 14.71 -13.27 -5.85
CA ALA A 33 14.95 -13.97 -7.11
C ALA A 33 15.49 -13.07 -8.23
N PRO A 34 15.03 -11.80 -8.41
CA PRO A 34 15.59 -10.90 -9.43
C PRO A 34 17.07 -10.52 -9.23
N ALA A 35 17.63 -10.70 -8.03
CA ALA A 35 19.04 -10.46 -7.76
C ALA A 35 19.96 -11.56 -8.34
N HIS A 36 19.39 -12.66 -8.82
CA HIS A 36 20.11 -13.77 -9.39
C HIS A 36 20.02 -13.75 -10.92
N SER A 37 21.16 -13.62 -11.59
CA SER A 37 21.23 -13.59 -13.06
C SER A 37 21.04 -14.96 -13.70
N ALA A 38 21.24 -16.06 -12.94
CA ALA A 38 21.13 -17.43 -13.39
C ALA A 38 20.55 -18.35 -12.30
N PRO A 39 19.85 -19.44 -12.68
CA PRO A 39 19.28 -20.41 -11.74
C PRO A 39 20.32 -21.00 -10.78
N GLU A 40 21.56 -21.21 -11.25
CA GLU A 40 22.65 -21.79 -10.45
C GLU A 40 23.10 -20.84 -9.32
N SER A 41 23.01 -19.52 -9.53
CA SER A 41 23.36 -18.57 -8.47
C SER A 41 22.33 -18.60 -7.33
N LEU A 42 21.05 -18.72 -7.66
CA LEU A 42 19.99 -18.90 -6.67
C LEU A 42 20.13 -20.24 -5.94
N THR A 43 20.39 -21.33 -6.67
CA THR A 43 20.61 -22.66 -6.08
C THR A 43 21.74 -22.62 -5.06
N ARG A 44 22.90 -22.03 -5.42
CA ARG A 44 24.02 -21.88 -4.46
C ARG A 44 23.69 -21.01 -3.25
N ALA A 45 22.84 -20.00 -3.40
CA ALA A 45 22.38 -19.19 -2.28
C ALA A 45 21.54 -20.03 -1.33
N VAL A 46 20.59 -20.82 -1.84
CA VAL A 46 19.75 -21.73 -1.04
C VAL A 46 20.60 -22.82 -0.37
N GLU A 47 21.57 -23.40 -1.07
CA GLU A 47 22.51 -24.41 -0.53
C GLU A 47 23.31 -23.89 0.67
N ARG A 48 23.79 -22.66 0.61
CA ARG A 48 24.52 -22.04 1.74
C ARG A 48 23.62 -21.77 2.93
N ILE A 49 22.35 -21.46 2.68
CA ILE A 49 21.37 -21.19 3.74
C ILE A 49 20.92 -22.49 4.37
N ASP A 50 20.65 -23.52 3.58
CA ASP A 50 20.09 -24.82 3.98
C ASP A 50 18.86 -24.68 4.90
N PRO A 51 17.74 -24.13 4.36
CA PRO A 51 16.54 -23.85 5.16
C PRO A 51 15.71 -25.12 5.39
N ASP A 52 14.94 -25.15 6.50
CA ASP A 52 13.94 -26.20 6.74
C ASP A 52 12.74 -26.07 5.80
N LEU A 53 12.40 -24.83 5.42
CA LEU A 53 11.24 -24.50 4.59
C LEU A 53 11.55 -23.29 3.71
N ILE A 54 11.18 -23.37 2.44
CA ILE A 54 11.16 -22.22 1.51
C ILE A 54 9.70 -21.83 1.27
N LEU A 55 9.36 -20.58 1.57
CA LEU A 55 8.05 -19.99 1.27
C LEU A 55 8.20 -18.93 0.17
N CYS A 56 7.30 -18.97 -0.81
CA CYS A 56 7.28 -18.03 -1.92
C CYS A 56 5.97 -17.20 -1.89
N PRO A 57 5.86 -16.19 -1.02
CA PRO A 57 4.62 -15.41 -0.86
C PRO A 57 4.33 -14.49 -2.04
N PHE A 58 5.36 -14.10 -2.79
CA PHE A 58 5.25 -13.29 -4.00
C PHE A 58 6.38 -13.64 -4.96
N LEU A 59 6.17 -14.59 -5.83
CA LEU A 59 7.19 -15.05 -6.77
C LEU A 59 6.65 -15.09 -8.20
N LYS A 60 7.35 -14.39 -9.12
CA LYS A 60 7.07 -14.37 -10.57
C LYS A 60 8.08 -15.17 -11.39
N HIS A 61 9.07 -15.76 -10.72
CA HIS A 61 10.15 -16.52 -11.32
C HIS A 61 9.97 -18.00 -11.02
N ARG A 62 10.38 -18.85 -11.94
CA ARG A 62 10.44 -20.28 -11.67
C ARG A 62 11.48 -20.57 -10.60
N VAL A 63 11.14 -21.45 -9.65
CA VAL A 63 12.11 -21.99 -8.71
C VAL A 63 12.96 -23.05 -9.47
N PRO A 64 14.30 -23.02 -9.39
CA PRO A 64 15.14 -24.02 -10.01
C PRO A 64 14.81 -25.43 -9.53
N GLU A 65 14.87 -26.40 -10.45
CA GLU A 65 14.60 -27.82 -10.15
C GLU A 65 15.49 -28.36 -9.04
N ALA A 66 16.78 -27.99 -9.05
CA ALA A 66 17.74 -28.35 -8.01
C ALA A 66 17.35 -27.85 -6.62
N VAL A 67 16.49 -26.82 -6.52
CA VAL A 67 15.98 -26.30 -5.25
C VAL A 67 14.76 -27.09 -4.81
N TRP A 68 13.68 -27.11 -5.60
CA TRP A 68 12.42 -27.69 -5.13
C TRP A 68 12.46 -29.23 -5.00
N LYS A 69 13.41 -29.92 -5.63
CA LYS A 69 13.63 -31.37 -5.43
C LYS A 69 14.33 -31.69 -4.10
N ARG A 70 15.05 -30.73 -3.49
CA ARG A 70 15.87 -30.97 -2.28
C ARG A 70 15.26 -30.35 -1.03
N TRP A 71 14.57 -29.21 -1.16
CA TRP A 71 13.96 -28.50 -0.04
C TRP A 71 12.45 -28.39 -0.20
N THR A 72 11.72 -28.52 0.91
CA THR A 72 10.29 -28.23 0.93
C THR A 72 10.07 -26.79 0.47
N THR A 73 9.54 -26.63 -0.75
CA THR A 73 9.33 -25.32 -1.37
C THR A 73 7.85 -25.12 -1.65
N VAL A 74 7.25 -24.09 -1.06
CA VAL A 74 5.82 -23.82 -1.12
C VAL A 74 5.57 -22.47 -1.81
N ILE A 75 4.80 -22.51 -2.88
CA ILE A 75 4.32 -21.34 -3.61
C ILE A 75 2.97 -20.90 -3.03
N VAL A 76 2.82 -19.61 -2.75
CA VAL A 76 1.53 -19.01 -2.40
C VAL A 76 0.93 -18.41 -3.66
N HIS A 77 0.05 -19.17 -4.31
CA HIS A 77 -0.62 -18.79 -5.54
C HIS A 77 -1.90 -17.99 -5.24
N PRO A 78 -2.12 -16.79 -5.85
CA PRO A 78 -3.31 -15.97 -5.61
C PRO A 78 -4.53 -16.45 -6.41
N GLY A 79 -4.76 -17.75 -6.42
CA GLY A 79 -5.86 -18.47 -7.06
C GLY A 79 -6.34 -19.62 -6.19
N PRO A 80 -7.62 -20.02 -6.28
CA PRO A 80 -8.17 -21.17 -5.58
C PRO A 80 -7.61 -22.48 -6.15
N VAL A 81 -7.85 -23.59 -5.47
CA VAL A 81 -7.47 -24.94 -5.97
C VAL A 81 -8.02 -25.14 -7.38
N GLY A 82 -7.15 -25.57 -8.29
CA GLY A 82 -7.47 -25.78 -9.70
C GLY A 82 -7.22 -24.58 -10.61
N ASP A 83 -7.04 -23.39 -10.08
CA ASP A 83 -6.62 -22.22 -10.85
C ASP A 83 -5.14 -22.28 -11.20
N ARG A 84 -4.80 -22.03 -12.46
CA ARG A 84 -3.45 -22.03 -12.99
C ARG A 84 -3.24 -20.89 -13.97
N GLY A 85 -2.07 -20.28 -13.91
CA GLY A 85 -1.68 -19.27 -14.89
C GLY A 85 -1.48 -17.86 -14.34
N PRO A 86 -0.95 -16.97 -15.19
CA PRO A 86 -0.35 -15.70 -14.72
C PRO A 86 -1.36 -14.56 -14.45
N SER A 87 -2.63 -14.71 -14.83
CA SER A 87 -3.65 -13.64 -14.75
C SER A 87 -4.83 -14.01 -13.84
N SER A 88 -4.58 -14.79 -12.81
CA SER A 88 -5.56 -15.30 -11.86
C SER A 88 -6.56 -14.23 -11.37
N LEU A 89 -6.09 -13.14 -10.77
CA LEU A 89 -6.94 -12.05 -10.28
C LEU A 89 -7.60 -11.24 -11.41
N ASP A 90 -6.94 -11.12 -12.56
CA ASP A 90 -7.48 -10.39 -13.71
C ASP A 90 -8.73 -11.09 -14.24
N HIS A 91 -8.69 -12.42 -14.34
CA HIS A 91 -9.83 -13.22 -14.81
C HIS A 91 -11.04 -13.12 -13.89
N THR A 92 -10.84 -13.24 -12.56
CA THR A 92 -11.97 -13.14 -11.62
C THR A 92 -12.58 -11.74 -11.61
N LEU A 93 -11.76 -10.68 -11.67
CA LEU A 93 -12.26 -9.29 -11.66
C LEU A 93 -12.99 -8.92 -12.96
N LEU A 94 -12.52 -9.36 -14.13
CA LEU A 94 -13.22 -9.17 -15.40
C LEU A 94 -14.47 -10.03 -15.49
N GLY A 95 -14.41 -11.28 -15.04
CA GLY A 95 -15.51 -12.23 -15.08
C GLY A 95 -16.57 -12.03 -14.01
N GLN A 96 -16.38 -11.07 -13.08
CA GLN A 96 -17.28 -10.81 -11.96
C GLN A 96 -17.52 -12.05 -11.07
N GLY A 97 -16.47 -12.86 -10.89
CA GLY A 97 -16.53 -13.97 -9.96
C GLY A 97 -16.79 -13.48 -8.53
N PRO A 98 -17.89 -13.91 -7.87
CA PRO A 98 -18.23 -13.40 -6.52
C PRO A 98 -17.31 -13.96 -5.44
N ARG A 99 -16.55 -15.01 -5.75
CA ARG A 99 -15.68 -15.72 -4.81
C ARG A 99 -14.35 -16.09 -5.46
N TRP A 100 -13.28 -15.97 -4.71
CA TRP A 100 -11.94 -16.34 -5.13
C TRP A 100 -11.15 -16.97 -3.98
N GLY A 101 -9.85 -17.21 -4.16
CA GLY A 101 -9.06 -17.84 -3.12
C GLY A 101 -7.55 -17.72 -3.31
N VAL A 102 -6.84 -18.30 -2.36
CA VAL A 102 -5.38 -18.49 -2.35
C VAL A 102 -5.09 -19.95 -2.08
N THR A 103 -4.11 -20.50 -2.78
CA THR A 103 -3.63 -21.87 -2.58
C THR A 103 -2.13 -21.86 -2.29
N ALA A 104 -1.72 -22.49 -1.20
CA ALA A 104 -0.32 -22.82 -0.92
C ALA A 104 -0.04 -24.24 -1.43
N LEU A 105 0.86 -24.37 -2.40
CA LEU A 105 1.14 -25.63 -3.09
C LEU A 105 2.64 -25.86 -3.22
N SER A 106 3.06 -27.11 -3.29
CA SER A 106 4.45 -27.49 -3.52
C SER A 106 4.93 -27.02 -4.89
N ALA A 107 6.15 -26.50 -4.96
CA ALA A 107 6.77 -26.24 -6.24
C ALA A 107 7.07 -27.57 -6.95
N VAL A 108 6.69 -27.67 -8.21
CA VAL A 108 6.95 -28.78 -9.13
C VAL A 108 7.34 -28.26 -10.50
N GLU A 109 7.62 -29.14 -11.46
CA GLU A 109 8.00 -28.75 -12.82
C GLU A 109 6.91 -27.91 -13.52
N GLU A 110 5.65 -28.33 -13.41
CA GLU A 110 4.48 -27.63 -13.94
C GLU A 110 4.06 -26.52 -12.98
N MET A 111 3.89 -25.29 -13.50
CA MET A 111 3.51 -24.13 -12.67
C MET A 111 2.11 -24.32 -12.10
N ASP A 112 1.98 -23.96 -10.82
CA ASP A 112 0.72 -23.96 -10.05
C ASP A 112 -0.03 -25.31 -10.03
N ALA A 113 0.67 -26.43 -10.27
CA ALA A 113 0.10 -27.78 -10.38
C ALA A 113 0.51 -28.75 -9.25
N GLY A 114 1.30 -28.29 -8.29
CA GLY A 114 1.81 -29.15 -7.22
C GLY A 114 0.76 -29.52 -6.17
N PRO A 115 1.07 -30.54 -5.32
CA PRO A 115 0.23 -30.91 -4.20
C PRO A 115 -0.02 -29.74 -3.25
N VAL A 116 -1.22 -29.67 -2.69
CA VAL A 116 -1.75 -28.55 -1.91
C VAL A 116 -1.50 -28.73 -0.42
N TRP A 117 -0.86 -27.75 0.19
CA TRP A 117 -0.66 -27.64 1.63
C TRP A 117 -1.87 -27.02 2.34
N ALA A 118 -2.40 -25.96 1.77
CA ALA A 118 -3.52 -25.20 2.31
C ALA A 118 -4.25 -24.44 1.21
N CYS A 119 -5.52 -24.15 1.44
CA CYS A 119 -6.27 -23.19 0.64
C CYS A 119 -7.18 -22.36 1.56
N SER A 120 -7.45 -21.12 1.16
CA SER A 120 -8.42 -20.23 1.80
C SER A 120 -9.19 -19.49 0.72
N THR A 121 -10.49 -19.31 0.92
CA THR A 121 -11.38 -18.61 -0.03
C THR A 121 -12.01 -17.40 0.61
N PHE A 122 -12.35 -16.42 -0.22
CA PHE A 122 -12.96 -15.15 0.20
C PHE A 122 -13.95 -14.65 -0.85
N ASP A 123 -14.87 -13.80 -0.41
CA ASP A 123 -15.78 -13.11 -1.32
C ASP A 123 -15.06 -11.90 -1.93
N VAL A 124 -15.27 -11.69 -3.24
CA VAL A 124 -14.67 -10.57 -3.99
C VAL A 124 -15.61 -9.37 -3.90
N PRO A 125 -15.22 -8.28 -3.23
CA PRO A 125 -16.05 -7.09 -3.14
C PRO A 125 -16.30 -6.47 -4.51
N GLU A 126 -17.51 -6.00 -4.77
CA GLU A 126 -17.86 -5.31 -6.00
C GLU A 126 -17.04 -4.02 -6.16
N GLY A 127 -16.53 -3.78 -7.37
CA GLY A 127 -15.76 -2.58 -7.69
C GLY A 127 -14.35 -2.49 -7.08
N ILE A 128 -13.92 -3.50 -6.35
CA ILE A 128 -12.56 -3.52 -5.77
C ILE A 128 -11.49 -3.51 -6.87
N THR A 129 -10.45 -2.70 -6.70
CA THR A 129 -9.31 -2.72 -7.61
C THR A 129 -8.43 -3.95 -7.39
N LYS A 130 -7.69 -4.38 -8.43
CA LYS A 130 -6.77 -5.51 -8.31
C LYS A 130 -5.73 -5.31 -7.20
N SER A 131 -5.17 -4.12 -7.09
CA SER A 131 -4.20 -3.81 -6.03
C SER A 131 -4.83 -3.87 -4.64
N ALA A 132 -6.06 -3.37 -4.48
CA ALA A 132 -6.80 -3.42 -3.23
C ALA A 132 -7.14 -4.87 -2.85
N LEU A 133 -7.64 -5.67 -3.79
CA LEU A 133 -7.94 -7.09 -3.57
C LEU A 133 -6.69 -7.87 -3.13
N TYR A 134 -5.55 -7.63 -3.83
CA TYR A 134 -4.28 -8.28 -3.50
C TYR A 134 -3.78 -7.90 -2.09
N ASN A 135 -3.84 -6.63 -1.73
CA ASN A 135 -3.32 -6.13 -0.45
C ASN A 135 -4.27 -6.35 0.74
N SER A 136 -5.50 -6.81 0.50
CA SER A 136 -6.48 -7.11 1.54
C SER A 136 -6.84 -8.61 1.55
N ARG A 137 -7.89 -9.02 0.85
CA ARG A 137 -8.44 -10.38 0.89
C ARG A 137 -7.41 -11.46 0.51
N VAL A 138 -6.64 -11.23 -0.56
CA VAL A 138 -5.58 -12.17 -0.98
C VAL A 138 -4.48 -12.25 0.08
N ALA A 139 -4.06 -11.11 0.63
CA ALA A 139 -3.03 -11.10 1.67
C ALA A 139 -3.51 -11.81 2.95
N ASP A 140 -4.77 -11.63 3.36
CA ASP A 140 -5.33 -12.31 4.54
C ASP A 140 -5.42 -13.82 4.31
N ALA A 141 -5.97 -14.27 3.19
CA ALA A 141 -6.03 -15.68 2.82
C ALA A 141 -4.63 -16.31 2.68
N ALA A 142 -3.66 -15.56 2.13
CA ALA A 142 -2.28 -16.00 2.05
C ALA A 142 -1.66 -16.22 3.44
N MET A 143 -1.93 -15.33 4.41
CA MET A 143 -1.46 -15.49 5.79
C MET A 143 -2.05 -16.73 6.48
N GLU A 144 -3.34 -17.03 6.26
CA GLU A 144 -3.98 -18.25 6.75
C GLU A 144 -3.34 -19.51 6.14
N CYS A 145 -3.06 -19.47 4.84
CA CYS A 145 -2.35 -20.55 4.16
C CYS A 145 -0.93 -20.72 4.71
N VAL A 146 -0.17 -19.64 4.88
CA VAL A 146 1.20 -19.67 5.44
C VAL A 146 1.21 -20.27 6.85
N ALA A 147 0.30 -19.83 7.73
CA ALA A 147 0.19 -20.38 9.09
C ALA A 147 -0.10 -21.88 9.07
N THR A 148 -0.98 -22.33 8.16
CA THR A 148 -1.30 -23.76 7.99
C THR A 148 -0.11 -24.54 7.46
N VAL A 149 0.64 -24.01 6.49
CA VAL A 149 1.85 -24.63 5.93
C VAL A 149 2.89 -24.83 7.02
N VAL A 150 3.22 -23.77 7.77
CA VAL A 150 4.23 -23.81 8.83
C VAL A 150 3.88 -24.89 9.86
N ARG A 151 2.65 -24.88 10.37
CA ARG A 151 2.17 -25.90 11.32
C ARG A 151 2.26 -27.33 10.76
N LYS A 152 1.85 -27.53 9.50
CA LYS A 152 1.92 -28.86 8.86
C LYS A 152 3.36 -29.35 8.70
N VAL A 153 4.26 -28.48 8.27
CA VAL A 153 5.68 -28.81 8.13
C VAL A 153 6.30 -29.17 9.48
N GLU A 154 6.00 -28.41 10.54
CA GLU A 154 6.46 -28.71 11.90
C GLU A 154 5.97 -30.08 12.41
N ASN A 155 4.74 -30.45 12.05
CA ASN A 155 4.16 -31.74 12.40
C ASN A 155 4.61 -32.90 11.49
N GLY A 156 5.41 -32.67 10.47
CA GLY A 156 5.81 -33.67 9.48
C GLY A 156 4.65 -34.16 8.59
N GLU A 157 3.58 -33.36 8.48
CA GLU A 157 2.44 -33.65 7.60
C GLU A 157 2.85 -33.47 6.13
N ARG A 158 2.10 -34.08 5.22
CA ARG A 158 2.34 -33.99 3.76
C ARG A 158 1.24 -33.21 3.08
N PRO A 159 1.52 -32.55 1.93
CA PRO A 159 0.50 -31.93 1.11
C PRO A 159 -0.38 -33.00 0.41
N VAL A 160 -1.57 -32.61 0.02
CA VAL A 160 -2.57 -33.47 -0.63
C VAL A 160 -2.56 -33.19 -2.13
N PRO A 161 -2.61 -34.20 -3.02
CA PRO A 161 -2.79 -34.01 -4.45
C PRO A 161 -4.00 -33.11 -4.76
N ALA A 162 -3.85 -32.19 -5.73
CA ALA A 162 -4.90 -31.20 -6.01
C ALA A 162 -6.19 -31.85 -6.54
N ASP A 163 -6.09 -32.98 -7.25
CA ASP A 163 -7.20 -33.76 -7.79
C ASP A 163 -8.01 -34.54 -6.72
N GLU A 164 -7.46 -34.71 -5.54
CA GLU A 164 -8.16 -35.28 -4.38
C GLU A 164 -8.96 -34.22 -3.59
N LEU A 165 -8.82 -32.94 -3.94
CA LEU A 165 -9.51 -31.84 -3.27
C LEU A 165 -10.73 -31.37 -4.05
N PRO A 166 -11.83 -30.98 -3.38
CA PRO A 166 -12.94 -30.34 -4.05
C PRO A 166 -12.52 -29.01 -4.64
N LEU A 167 -13.05 -28.64 -5.83
CA LEU A 167 -12.86 -27.32 -6.40
C LEU A 167 -13.77 -26.31 -5.66
N PRO A 168 -13.20 -25.42 -4.82
CA PRO A 168 -14.00 -24.51 -3.99
C PRO A 168 -14.64 -23.37 -4.79
N VAL A 169 -14.12 -23.12 -6.00
CA VAL A 169 -14.62 -22.08 -6.92
C VAL A 169 -14.88 -22.74 -8.27
N PRO A 170 -16.11 -22.71 -8.80
CA PRO A 170 -16.42 -23.23 -10.13
C PRO A 170 -15.71 -22.46 -11.25
N GLY A 171 -15.35 -23.16 -12.32
CA GLY A 171 -14.76 -22.54 -13.52
C GLY A 171 -13.27 -22.22 -13.41
N THR A 172 -12.59 -22.73 -12.39
CA THR A 172 -11.13 -22.69 -12.30
C THR A 172 -10.50 -23.65 -13.30
N GLY A 173 -9.30 -23.31 -13.77
CA GLY A 173 -8.55 -24.10 -14.73
C GLY A 173 -7.29 -23.36 -15.18
N GLU A 174 -6.63 -23.89 -16.23
CA GLU A 174 -5.53 -23.20 -16.87
C GLU A 174 -6.08 -22.05 -17.73
N LEU A 175 -5.82 -20.81 -17.32
CA LEU A 175 -6.27 -19.60 -17.99
C LEU A 175 -5.10 -18.83 -18.60
N PRO A 176 -5.29 -18.27 -19.82
CA PRO A 176 -4.21 -17.60 -20.53
C PRO A 176 -3.85 -16.25 -19.89
N LEU A 177 -2.65 -15.75 -20.20
CA LEU A 177 -2.24 -14.39 -19.87
C LEU A 177 -3.20 -13.39 -20.53
N LEU A 178 -3.86 -12.57 -19.72
CA LEU A 178 -4.62 -11.42 -20.20
C LEU A 178 -3.65 -10.27 -20.56
N ARG A 179 -3.68 -9.89 -21.83
CA ARG A 179 -2.89 -8.75 -22.33
C ARG A 179 -3.69 -7.46 -22.15
N ARG A 180 -3.02 -6.34 -22.34
CA ARG A 180 -3.58 -4.99 -22.13
C ARG A 180 -4.83 -4.71 -22.94
N ASP A 181 -4.93 -5.21 -24.17
CA ASP A 181 -6.07 -5.07 -25.06
C ASP A 181 -7.37 -5.65 -24.49
N ALA A 182 -7.28 -6.68 -23.65
CA ALA A 182 -8.44 -7.23 -22.94
C ALA A 182 -9.15 -6.22 -22.03
N PHE A 183 -8.45 -5.17 -21.63
CA PHE A 183 -8.95 -4.11 -20.74
C PHE A 183 -9.29 -2.81 -21.50
N ALA A 184 -9.27 -2.82 -22.85
CA ALA A 184 -9.55 -1.62 -23.63
C ALA A 184 -10.95 -1.07 -23.34
N LEU A 185 -11.04 0.27 -23.25
CA LEU A 185 -12.27 0.96 -22.94
C LEU A 185 -13.00 1.37 -24.22
N ASP A 186 -14.30 1.05 -24.29
CA ASP A 186 -15.23 1.63 -25.24
C ASP A 186 -16.09 2.68 -24.50
N TRP A 187 -15.90 3.94 -24.79
CA TRP A 187 -16.60 5.02 -24.13
C TRP A 187 -18.14 4.95 -24.22
N ARG A 188 -18.69 4.17 -25.17
CA ARG A 188 -20.13 3.91 -25.29
C ARG A 188 -20.68 2.97 -24.23
N ALA A 189 -19.81 2.24 -23.52
CA ALA A 189 -20.22 1.42 -22.39
C ALA A 189 -20.67 2.29 -21.21
N SER A 190 -21.26 1.70 -20.18
CA SER A 190 -21.64 2.43 -18.97
C SER A 190 -20.42 2.78 -18.13
N ALA A 191 -20.51 3.89 -17.37
CA ALA A 191 -19.47 4.29 -16.43
C ALA A 191 -19.10 3.18 -15.43
N THR A 192 -20.07 2.42 -14.96
CA THR A 192 -19.88 1.26 -14.06
C THR A 192 -19.04 0.16 -14.70
N GLU A 193 -19.33 -0.17 -15.97
CA GLU A 193 -18.53 -1.17 -16.69
C GLU A 193 -17.09 -0.69 -16.91
N LEU A 194 -16.92 0.58 -17.31
CA LEU A 194 -15.60 1.16 -17.54
C LEU A 194 -14.78 1.23 -16.24
N ALA A 195 -15.39 1.66 -15.13
CA ALA A 195 -14.74 1.67 -13.82
C ALA A 195 -14.29 0.27 -13.40
N ARG A 196 -15.10 -0.76 -13.63
CA ARG A 196 -14.75 -2.16 -13.34
C ARG A 196 -13.56 -2.64 -14.18
N ARG A 197 -13.52 -2.32 -15.49
CA ARG A 197 -12.36 -2.66 -16.34
C ARG A 197 -11.09 -1.97 -15.87
N ILE A 198 -11.17 -0.70 -15.47
CA ILE A 198 -10.04 0.04 -14.89
C ILE A 198 -9.59 -0.60 -13.58
N ALA A 199 -10.53 -0.95 -12.71
CA ALA A 199 -10.25 -1.61 -11.44
C ALA A 199 -9.54 -2.97 -11.63
N ALA A 200 -10.01 -3.78 -12.60
CA ALA A 200 -9.38 -5.07 -12.93
C ALA A 200 -7.97 -4.92 -13.53
N ALA A 201 -7.71 -3.84 -14.28
CA ALA A 201 -6.40 -3.55 -14.87
C ALA A 201 -5.44 -2.81 -13.91
N ASP A 202 -5.88 -2.47 -12.71
CA ASP A 202 -5.12 -1.62 -11.79
C ASP A 202 -3.69 -2.13 -11.52
N GLY A 203 -2.76 -1.19 -11.35
CA GLY A 203 -1.33 -1.47 -11.20
C GLY A 203 -0.65 -1.86 -12.52
N ALA A 204 -0.99 -2.99 -13.08
CA ALA A 204 -0.60 -3.48 -14.41
C ALA A 204 -1.67 -4.45 -14.92
N PRO A 205 -2.02 -4.44 -16.23
CA PRO A 205 -1.35 -3.69 -17.32
C PRO A 205 -1.79 -2.22 -17.46
N GLY A 206 -2.84 -1.76 -16.78
CA GLY A 206 -3.56 -0.49 -16.97
C GLY A 206 -4.61 -0.60 -18.09
N ALA A 207 -5.73 0.12 -17.98
CA ALA A 207 -6.84 0.08 -18.94
C ALA A 207 -6.61 1.12 -20.06
N PRO A 208 -6.41 0.69 -21.33
CA PRO A 208 -6.17 1.61 -22.42
C PRO A 208 -7.46 2.30 -22.87
N ALA A 209 -7.38 3.61 -23.04
CA ALA A 209 -8.42 4.48 -23.56
C ALA A 209 -7.87 5.38 -24.67
N ALA A 210 -8.60 5.50 -25.77
CA ALA A 210 -8.29 6.44 -26.84
C ALA A 210 -8.95 7.80 -26.52
N LEU A 211 -8.17 8.87 -26.55
CA LEU A 211 -8.61 10.27 -26.36
C LEU A 211 -7.78 11.15 -27.30
N ASP A 212 -8.44 11.96 -28.12
CA ASP A 212 -7.82 12.96 -29.02
C ASP A 212 -6.66 12.40 -29.85
N GLY A 213 -6.82 11.18 -30.39
CA GLY A 213 -5.81 10.51 -31.23
C GLY A 213 -4.61 9.95 -30.46
N ARG A 214 -4.61 10.02 -29.13
CA ARG A 214 -3.60 9.41 -28.25
C ARG A 214 -4.19 8.26 -27.46
N THR A 215 -3.35 7.38 -26.97
CA THR A 215 -3.76 6.31 -26.06
C THR A 215 -3.24 6.58 -24.65
N TYR A 216 -4.12 6.52 -23.69
CA TYR A 216 -3.80 6.64 -22.27
C TYR A 216 -4.12 5.35 -21.55
N LEU A 217 -3.42 5.06 -20.49
CA LEU A 217 -3.79 4.05 -19.51
C LEU A 217 -4.43 4.74 -18.34
N LEU A 218 -5.67 4.37 -18.02
CA LEU A 218 -6.44 4.96 -16.94
C LEU A 218 -6.39 4.09 -15.69
N PHE A 219 -6.43 4.75 -14.54
CA PHE A 219 -6.37 4.14 -13.20
C PHE A 219 -7.24 4.94 -12.23
N ASP A 220 -7.59 4.33 -11.11
CA ASP A 220 -8.28 5.02 -10.04
C ASP A 220 -9.60 5.63 -10.50
N ALA A 221 -10.58 4.79 -10.76
CA ALA A 221 -11.84 5.22 -11.35
C ALA A 221 -13.03 5.05 -10.41
N ALA A 222 -13.97 5.98 -10.51
CA ALA A 222 -15.28 5.89 -9.88
C ALA A 222 -16.39 6.25 -10.90
N ALA A 223 -17.49 5.51 -10.84
CA ALA A 223 -18.66 5.75 -11.67
C ALA A 223 -19.74 6.52 -10.91
N THR A 224 -20.42 7.44 -11.59
CA THR A 224 -21.63 8.08 -11.09
C THR A 224 -22.78 7.84 -12.07
N THR A 225 -24.01 7.99 -11.60
CA THR A 225 -25.22 7.84 -12.44
C THR A 225 -25.60 9.11 -13.18
N GLU A 226 -24.85 10.21 -12.97
CA GLU A 226 -25.09 11.48 -13.64
C GLU A 226 -24.87 11.33 -15.15
N ASP A 227 -25.92 11.56 -15.93
CA ASP A 227 -25.84 11.56 -17.39
C ASP A 227 -25.73 13.03 -17.87
N THR A 228 -24.68 13.35 -18.57
CA THR A 228 -24.40 14.73 -19.00
C THR A 228 -24.96 15.06 -20.39
N GLY A 229 -25.41 14.06 -21.14
CA GLY A 229 -25.85 14.22 -22.54
C GLY A 229 -24.71 14.58 -23.50
N ALA A 230 -23.45 14.60 -23.05
CA ALA A 230 -22.31 14.85 -23.91
C ALA A 230 -21.90 13.58 -24.66
N GLU A 231 -21.17 13.74 -25.76
CA GLU A 231 -20.60 12.63 -26.53
C GLU A 231 -19.71 11.74 -25.64
N PRO A 232 -19.83 10.42 -25.68
CA PRO A 232 -18.98 9.52 -24.91
C PRO A 232 -17.49 9.73 -25.19
N GLY A 233 -16.69 9.84 -24.10
CA GLY A 233 -15.27 10.16 -24.16
C GLY A 233 -14.96 11.67 -23.98
N THR A 234 -15.97 12.54 -23.98
CA THR A 234 -15.78 13.98 -23.73
C THR A 234 -15.48 14.23 -22.26
N ILE A 235 -14.53 15.12 -21.98
CA ILE A 235 -14.25 15.61 -20.62
C ILE A 235 -15.39 16.57 -20.22
N VAL A 236 -16.08 16.26 -19.13
CA VAL A 236 -17.28 16.98 -18.67
C VAL A 236 -17.13 17.63 -17.29
N GLY A 237 -15.98 17.45 -16.66
CA GLY A 237 -15.69 18.06 -15.38
C GLY A 237 -14.29 17.72 -14.86
N ARG A 238 -13.87 18.45 -13.83
CA ARG A 238 -12.64 18.19 -13.09
C ARG A 238 -12.78 18.60 -11.64
N ASP A 239 -12.05 17.91 -10.76
CA ASP A 239 -11.88 18.27 -9.35
C ASP A 239 -10.46 17.91 -8.92
N CYS A 240 -9.72 18.89 -8.40
CA CYS A 240 -8.29 18.74 -8.16
C CYS A 240 -7.59 18.16 -9.40
N GLU A 241 -6.98 16.99 -9.28
CA GLU A 241 -6.34 16.29 -10.39
C GLU A 241 -7.21 15.21 -11.05
N SER A 242 -8.42 14.97 -10.55
CA SER A 242 -9.35 14.00 -11.13
C SER A 242 -10.13 14.62 -12.30
N ILE A 243 -10.43 13.80 -13.30
CA ILE A 243 -11.13 14.17 -14.52
C ILE A 243 -12.39 13.33 -14.68
N ALA A 244 -13.49 13.98 -15.05
CA ALA A 244 -14.77 13.35 -15.36
C ALA A 244 -14.99 13.23 -16.85
N PHE A 245 -15.37 12.05 -17.31
CA PHE A 245 -15.68 11.74 -18.71
C PHE A 245 -17.14 11.34 -18.89
N ALA A 246 -17.78 11.85 -19.95
CA ALA A 246 -19.07 11.33 -20.40
C ALA A 246 -18.90 9.91 -20.91
N THR A 247 -19.89 9.05 -20.65
CA THR A 247 -19.92 7.68 -21.13
C THR A 247 -21.26 7.37 -21.79
N GLY A 248 -21.46 6.18 -22.33
CA GLY A 248 -22.76 5.78 -22.90
C GLY A 248 -23.90 5.85 -21.89
N ARG A 249 -23.61 5.72 -20.59
CA ARG A 249 -24.55 5.93 -19.49
C ARG A 249 -23.78 6.26 -18.20
N GLY A 250 -24.06 7.42 -17.63
CA GLY A 250 -23.40 7.94 -16.43
C GLY A 250 -22.07 8.63 -16.73
N THR A 251 -21.36 9.03 -15.69
CA THR A 251 -20.09 9.76 -15.75
C THR A 251 -18.99 8.94 -15.09
N LEU A 252 -17.85 8.82 -15.76
CA LEU A 252 -16.65 8.14 -15.24
C LEU A 252 -15.66 9.18 -14.74
N TRP A 253 -15.34 9.11 -13.47
CA TRP A 253 -14.24 9.84 -12.86
C TRP A 253 -12.95 9.04 -12.88
N VAL A 254 -11.83 9.69 -13.16
CA VAL A 254 -10.50 9.08 -13.25
C VAL A 254 -9.50 9.91 -12.46
N GLY A 255 -8.82 9.32 -11.50
CA GLY A 255 -7.86 10.01 -10.65
C GLY A 255 -6.44 9.98 -11.20
N TYR A 256 -6.05 8.93 -11.93
CA TYR A 256 -4.68 8.75 -12.42
C TYR A 256 -4.64 8.28 -13.87
N ALA A 257 -3.61 8.74 -14.61
CA ALA A 257 -3.39 8.34 -15.99
C ALA A 257 -1.89 8.15 -16.28
N ALA A 258 -1.61 7.46 -17.39
CA ALA A 258 -0.28 7.39 -17.98
C ALA A 258 -0.40 7.44 -19.50
N LEU A 259 0.40 8.27 -20.17
CA LEU A 259 0.46 8.27 -21.63
C LEU A 259 1.07 6.94 -22.11
N LEU A 260 0.46 6.32 -23.11
CA LEU A 260 0.97 5.11 -23.76
C LEU A 260 1.43 5.43 -25.18
N GLU A 261 2.74 5.44 -25.34
CA GLU A 261 3.39 5.49 -26.66
C GLU A 261 4.05 4.13 -26.92
N LYS A 262 5.32 4.11 -27.34
CA LYS A 262 6.10 2.86 -27.47
C LYS A 262 6.27 2.14 -26.13
N LYS A 263 6.36 2.92 -25.06
CA LYS A 263 6.39 2.43 -23.66
C LYS A 263 5.36 3.20 -22.84
N ARG A 264 4.98 2.63 -21.71
CA ARG A 264 4.15 3.34 -20.72
C ARG A 264 4.94 4.49 -20.10
N GLY A 265 4.40 5.68 -20.16
CA GLY A 265 4.86 6.84 -19.39
C GLY A 265 4.67 6.66 -17.87
N PRO A 266 5.11 7.61 -17.07
CA PRO A 266 4.86 7.60 -15.63
C PRO A 266 3.36 7.63 -15.35
N LYS A 267 2.94 6.94 -14.29
CA LYS A 267 1.57 7.00 -13.79
C LYS A 267 1.48 8.20 -12.84
N LEU A 268 0.72 9.21 -13.23
CA LEU A 268 0.59 10.48 -12.54
C LEU A 268 -0.89 10.81 -12.31
N PRO A 269 -1.22 11.79 -11.44
CA PRO A 269 -2.56 12.37 -11.37
C PRO A 269 -3.09 12.73 -12.75
N ALA A 270 -4.38 12.47 -13.01
CA ALA A 270 -4.94 12.46 -14.36
C ALA A 270 -4.76 13.80 -15.09
N SER A 271 -4.98 14.95 -14.42
CA SER A 271 -4.83 16.29 -15.02
C SER A 271 -3.38 16.69 -15.33
N MET A 272 -2.38 15.99 -14.77
CA MET A 272 -0.97 16.17 -15.13
C MET A 272 -0.59 15.47 -16.44
N VAL A 273 -1.47 14.61 -16.96
CA VAL A 273 -1.23 13.78 -18.16
C VAL A 273 -2.22 14.13 -19.28
N ILE A 274 -3.46 14.45 -18.91
CA ILE A 274 -4.57 14.74 -19.82
C ILE A 274 -4.98 16.18 -19.58
N ASP A 275 -4.98 17.02 -20.64
CA ASP A 275 -5.40 18.41 -20.52
C ASP A 275 -6.92 18.49 -20.28
N ALA A 276 -7.27 18.98 -19.11
CA ALA A 276 -8.64 19.23 -18.67
C ALA A 276 -8.86 20.69 -18.22
N THR A 277 -7.97 21.61 -18.59
CA THR A 277 -7.99 23.01 -18.14
C THR A 277 -9.26 23.76 -18.51
N SER A 278 -9.87 23.44 -19.66
CA SER A 278 -11.13 24.00 -20.14
C SER A 278 -12.38 23.37 -19.50
N ALA A 279 -12.24 22.26 -18.77
CA ALA A 279 -13.38 21.58 -18.15
C ALA A 279 -13.92 22.36 -16.93
N PRO A 280 -15.25 22.39 -16.72
CA PRO A 280 -15.82 23.01 -15.55
C PRO A 280 -15.43 22.28 -14.26
N PHE A 281 -15.32 23.05 -13.17
CA PHE A 281 -15.20 22.45 -11.85
C PHE A 281 -16.51 21.72 -11.50
N LYS A 282 -16.36 20.47 -11.04
CA LYS A 282 -17.43 19.65 -10.48
C LYS A 282 -16.87 18.88 -9.29
N PRO A 283 -17.55 18.81 -8.14
CA PRO A 283 -17.09 17.98 -7.02
C PRO A 283 -16.98 16.51 -7.42
N ALA A 284 -15.84 15.91 -7.13
CA ALA A 284 -15.65 14.48 -7.31
C ALA A 284 -16.47 13.68 -6.28
N PRO A 285 -16.94 12.46 -6.61
CA PRO A 285 -17.61 11.61 -5.63
C PRO A 285 -16.65 11.18 -4.49
N ASP A 286 -17.19 10.92 -3.29
CA ASP A 286 -16.42 10.51 -2.10
C ASP A 286 -15.44 9.35 -2.39
N ALA A 287 -15.81 8.46 -3.31
CA ALA A 287 -15.00 7.31 -3.70
C ALA A 287 -13.64 7.69 -4.33
N ILE A 288 -13.52 8.90 -4.90
CA ILE A 288 -12.29 9.40 -5.53
C ILE A 288 -11.78 10.71 -4.93
N ALA A 289 -12.57 11.37 -4.06
CA ALA A 289 -12.18 12.58 -3.36
C ALA A 289 -10.92 12.36 -2.49
N GLU A 290 -10.02 13.33 -2.46
CA GLU A 290 -8.76 13.24 -1.70
C GLU A 290 -8.96 13.20 -0.18
N SER A 291 -10.03 13.80 0.29
CA SER A 291 -10.42 13.75 1.71
C SER A 291 -11.93 13.84 1.88
N VAL A 292 -12.43 13.17 2.91
CA VAL A 292 -13.84 13.22 3.31
C VAL A 292 -13.89 13.49 4.80
N TYR A 293 -14.57 14.57 5.18
CA TYR A 293 -14.80 14.92 6.58
C TYR A 293 -16.23 14.58 7.01
N ARG A 294 -16.38 13.98 8.18
CA ARG A 294 -17.65 13.71 8.83
C ARG A 294 -17.57 14.07 10.30
N ARG A 295 -18.66 14.58 10.87
CA ARG A 295 -18.77 14.93 12.27
C ARG A 295 -19.81 14.06 12.97
N GLU A 296 -19.44 13.50 14.10
CA GLU A 296 -20.34 12.76 14.99
C GLU A 296 -20.23 13.39 16.41
N GLY A 297 -21.15 14.30 16.75
CA GLY A 297 -21.12 15.05 18.01
C GLY A 297 -19.84 15.89 18.17
N ASP A 298 -19.07 15.61 19.22
CA ASP A 298 -17.80 16.29 19.52
C ASP A 298 -16.58 15.69 18.79
N ILE A 299 -16.77 14.74 17.88
CA ILE A 299 -15.70 14.01 17.19
C ILE A 299 -15.78 14.28 15.70
N GLY A 300 -14.68 14.78 15.12
CA GLY A 300 -14.47 14.89 13.69
C GLY A 300 -13.73 13.67 13.17
N TYR A 301 -14.13 13.15 12.01
CA TYR A 301 -13.46 12.06 11.28
C TYR A 301 -13.03 12.58 9.92
N LEU A 302 -11.73 12.62 9.69
CA LEU A 302 -11.12 12.99 8.41
C LEU A 302 -10.50 11.73 7.79
N THR A 303 -11.12 11.25 6.72
CA THR A 303 -10.53 10.18 5.90
C THR A 303 -9.68 10.80 4.81
N ILE A 304 -8.41 10.44 4.75
CA ILE A 304 -7.47 10.86 3.71
C ILE A 304 -7.34 9.72 2.69
N ARG A 305 -7.40 10.07 1.41
CA ARG A 305 -7.24 9.13 0.31
C ARG A 305 -5.99 9.46 -0.49
N SER A 306 -5.07 8.52 -0.53
CA SER A 306 -3.86 8.59 -1.35
C SER A 306 -3.80 7.35 -2.24
N TYR A 307 -3.94 7.54 -3.54
CA TYR A 307 -3.86 6.43 -4.46
C TYR A 307 -2.45 5.80 -4.44
N ASN A 308 -2.36 4.52 -4.16
CA ASN A 308 -1.10 3.80 -3.88
C ASN A 308 -0.28 4.36 -2.70
N GLY A 309 -0.87 5.19 -1.84
CA GLY A 309 -0.24 5.76 -0.65
C GLY A 309 0.69 6.94 -0.91
N ALA A 310 0.93 7.36 -2.15
CA ALA A 310 1.81 8.48 -2.46
C ALA A 310 1.06 9.81 -2.46
N MET A 311 1.68 10.86 -1.91
CA MET A 311 1.11 12.22 -1.82
C MET A 311 2.05 13.22 -2.49
N HIS A 312 1.58 13.91 -3.53
CA HIS A 312 2.36 14.95 -4.20
C HIS A 312 2.14 16.33 -3.55
N THR A 313 2.96 17.29 -3.92
CA THR A 313 3.05 18.61 -3.31
C THR A 313 1.69 19.29 -3.12
N GLU A 314 0.93 19.45 -4.20
CA GLU A 314 -0.37 20.13 -4.16
C GLU A 314 -1.42 19.33 -3.38
N GLN A 315 -1.37 18.00 -3.43
CA GLN A 315 -2.23 17.15 -2.60
C GLN A 315 -1.91 17.34 -1.11
N CYS A 316 -0.63 17.37 -0.71
CA CYS A 316 -0.25 17.63 0.68
C CYS A 316 -0.80 18.98 1.16
N ARG A 317 -0.67 20.05 0.35
CA ARG A 317 -1.22 21.38 0.67
C ARG A 317 -2.73 21.36 0.86
N ARG A 318 -3.47 20.66 -0.03
CA ARG A 318 -4.93 20.51 0.12
C ARG A 318 -5.31 19.68 1.34
N LEU A 319 -4.55 18.64 1.67
CA LEU A 319 -4.77 17.84 2.87
C LEU A 319 -4.48 18.64 4.15
N THR A 320 -3.47 19.49 4.16
CA THR A 320 -3.22 20.46 5.24
C THR A 320 -4.44 21.38 5.41
N GLY A 321 -4.95 21.98 4.34
CA GLY A 321 -6.17 22.77 4.38
C GLY A 321 -7.41 21.98 4.83
N ALA A 322 -7.51 20.69 4.52
CA ALA A 322 -8.59 19.82 5.02
C ALA A 322 -8.48 19.57 6.53
N VAL A 323 -7.27 19.35 7.04
CA VAL A 323 -7.00 19.24 8.49
C VAL A 323 -7.35 20.56 9.18
N GLU A 324 -6.87 21.69 8.68
CA GLU A 324 -7.15 23.02 9.24
C GLU A 324 -8.65 23.32 9.28
N LYS A 325 -9.39 23.01 8.22
CA LYS A 325 -10.86 23.14 8.19
C LYS A 325 -11.53 22.23 9.24
N ALA A 326 -11.07 21.00 9.40
CA ALA A 326 -11.57 20.09 10.42
C ALA A 326 -11.27 20.61 11.85
N LEU A 327 -10.15 21.32 12.04
CA LEU A 327 -9.76 21.90 13.33
C LEU A 327 -10.53 23.19 13.69
N ILE A 328 -11.17 23.86 12.72
CA ILE A 328 -12.07 25.01 12.99
C ILE A 328 -13.44 24.55 13.49
N GLU A 329 -13.82 23.30 13.22
CA GLU A 329 -15.09 22.75 13.69
C GLU A 329 -15.11 22.66 15.22
N ASP A 330 -16.31 22.86 15.80
CA ASP A 330 -16.53 22.72 17.25
C ASP A 330 -16.53 21.24 17.67
N THR A 331 -15.36 20.61 17.55
CA THR A 331 -15.06 19.25 17.94
C THR A 331 -13.93 19.22 18.97
N ARG A 332 -13.87 18.17 19.77
CA ARG A 332 -12.84 17.99 20.82
C ARG A 332 -11.79 16.98 20.40
N ILE A 333 -12.15 16.10 19.47
CA ILE A 333 -11.28 15.06 18.94
C ILE A 333 -11.34 15.11 17.41
N LEU A 334 -10.19 15.03 16.78
CA LEU A 334 -10.04 14.81 15.35
C LEU A 334 -9.41 13.44 15.13
N VAL A 335 -10.13 12.53 14.47
CA VAL A 335 -9.65 11.24 14.01
C VAL A 335 -9.20 11.39 12.55
N VAL A 336 -7.93 11.08 12.26
CA VAL A 336 -7.38 11.06 10.91
C VAL A 336 -7.09 9.61 10.54
N THR A 337 -7.63 9.15 9.41
CA THR A 337 -7.46 7.76 8.94
C THR A 337 -7.32 7.70 7.43
N GLY A 338 -6.84 6.58 6.92
CA GLY A 338 -6.88 6.26 5.50
C GLY A 338 -8.14 5.52 5.08
N THR A 339 -8.15 4.98 3.87
CA THR A 339 -9.17 4.08 3.37
C THR A 339 -8.93 2.64 3.83
N GLU A 340 -9.82 1.70 3.52
CA GLU A 340 -9.63 0.27 3.82
C GLU A 340 -8.32 -0.30 3.25
N HIS A 341 -7.88 0.20 2.10
CA HIS A 341 -6.84 -0.42 1.29
C HIS A 341 -5.53 0.38 1.21
N ALA A 342 -5.56 1.64 1.65
CA ALA A 342 -4.40 2.52 1.61
C ALA A 342 -4.40 3.50 2.78
N PHE A 343 -3.21 3.68 3.37
CA PHE A 343 -2.92 4.80 4.25
C PHE A 343 -1.98 5.75 3.49
N SER A 344 -0.72 5.87 3.87
CA SER A 344 0.24 6.69 3.12
C SER A 344 1.65 6.07 3.13
N ASN A 345 2.38 6.30 2.04
CA ASN A 345 3.81 5.98 1.88
C ASN A 345 4.68 7.25 1.76
N GLY A 346 4.12 8.44 2.07
CA GLY A 346 4.82 9.71 1.99
C GLY A 346 4.85 10.30 0.58
N ILE A 347 5.96 10.91 0.19
CA ILE A 347 6.12 11.70 -1.04
C ILE A 347 5.88 10.94 -2.34
N HIS A 348 5.44 11.65 -3.38
CA HIS A 348 5.09 11.06 -4.67
C HIS A 348 6.27 11.02 -5.64
N LEU A 349 7.10 9.96 -5.55
CA LEU A 349 8.31 9.80 -6.36
C LEU A 349 8.07 9.92 -7.87
N GLY A 350 6.88 9.51 -8.37
CA GLY A 350 6.55 9.61 -9.79
C GLY A 350 6.34 11.04 -10.26
N VAL A 351 5.71 11.91 -9.47
CA VAL A 351 5.56 13.34 -9.76
C VAL A 351 6.93 14.02 -9.71
N ILE A 352 7.71 13.72 -8.67
CA ILE A 352 9.08 14.22 -8.54
C ILE A 352 9.93 13.86 -9.76
N ASP A 353 9.85 12.61 -10.24
CA ASP A 353 10.64 12.16 -11.40
C ASP A 353 10.21 12.79 -12.72
N ALA A 354 8.94 13.14 -12.86
CA ALA A 354 8.36 13.77 -14.04
C ALA A 354 8.54 15.30 -14.08
N ALA A 355 8.95 15.92 -12.98
CA ALA A 355 9.15 17.37 -12.90
C ALA A 355 10.36 17.82 -13.73
N ALA A 356 10.32 19.07 -14.22
CA ALA A 356 11.44 19.68 -14.95
C ALA A 356 12.71 19.78 -14.07
N ASP A 357 12.52 20.07 -12.78
CA ASP A 357 13.57 20.02 -11.75
C ASP A 357 13.13 19.09 -10.62
N PRO A 358 13.56 17.82 -10.66
CA PRO A 358 13.18 16.84 -9.66
C PRO A 358 13.70 17.14 -8.24
N ALA A 359 14.80 17.89 -8.09
CA ALA A 359 15.31 18.24 -6.77
C ALA A 359 14.41 19.30 -6.12
N SER A 360 14.04 20.32 -6.86
CA SER A 360 13.09 21.35 -6.39
C SER A 360 11.71 20.77 -6.10
N GLU A 361 11.16 19.91 -6.96
CA GLU A 361 9.87 19.26 -6.69
C GLU A 361 9.92 18.37 -5.46
N ALA A 362 11.02 17.62 -5.25
CA ALA A 362 11.20 16.82 -4.05
C ALA A 362 11.24 17.69 -2.79
N TRP A 363 11.93 18.84 -2.86
CA TRP A 363 12.00 19.81 -1.78
C TRP A 363 10.63 20.40 -1.46
N ASP A 364 9.87 20.80 -2.49
CA ASP A 364 8.51 21.34 -2.31
C ASP A 364 7.56 20.30 -1.72
N ASN A 365 7.69 19.03 -2.15
CA ASN A 365 6.85 17.95 -1.63
C ASN A 365 7.16 17.64 -0.15
N ILE A 366 8.43 17.65 0.24
CA ILE A 366 8.84 17.46 1.66
C ILE A 366 8.33 18.62 2.53
N ASN A 367 8.48 19.87 2.08
CA ASN A 367 7.95 20.99 2.84
C ASN A 367 6.42 20.90 2.99
N ALA A 368 5.71 20.54 1.92
CA ALA A 368 4.26 20.40 1.97
C ALA A 368 3.77 19.28 2.90
N ILE A 369 4.48 18.15 2.99
CA ILE A 369 4.12 17.08 3.93
C ILE A 369 4.48 17.46 5.38
N ASP A 370 5.57 18.22 5.58
CA ASP A 370 5.93 18.78 6.89
C ASP A 370 4.85 19.73 7.43
N GLU A 371 4.27 20.58 6.55
CA GLU A 371 3.14 21.43 6.92
C GLU A 371 1.93 20.62 7.40
N LEU A 372 1.62 19.50 6.72
CA LEU A 372 0.57 18.58 7.17
C LEU A 372 0.88 17.98 8.54
N CYS A 373 2.14 17.58 8.78
CA CYS A 373 2.59 17.05 10.06
C CYS A 373 2.47 18.10 11.18
N LEU A 374 2.87 19.34 10.88
CA LEU A 374 2.75 20.47 11.82
C LEU A 374 1.29 20.77 12.18
N ALA A 375 0.38 20.79 11.18
CA ALA A 375 -1.04 21.00 11.41
C ALA A 375 -1.63 19.96 12.38
N ILE A 376 -1.24 18.68 12.23
CA ILE A 376 -1.68 17.61 13.12
C ILE A 376 -1.05 17.76 14.52
N ALA A 377 0.27 18.01 14.61
CA ALA A 377 1.01 18.09 15.88
C ALA A 377 0.61 19.32 16.72
N GLN A 378 0.27 20.43 16.07
CA GLN A 378 -0.09 21.69 16.71
C GLN A 378 -1.58 21.85 16.97
N ALA A 379 -2.42 20.90 16.52
CA ALA A 379 -3.85 20.94 16.72
C ALA A 379 -4.22 21.22 18.20
N ASP A 380 -5.23 22.02 18.45
CA ASP A 380 -5.76 22.26 19.79
C ASP A 380 -6.62 21.09 20.27
N GLN A 381 -7.36 20.45 19.37
CA GLN A 381 -8.10 19.21 19.65
C GLN A 381 -7.14 18.06 19.97
N LEU A 382 -7.67 17.02 20.61
CA LEU A 382 -6.97 15.74 20.72
C LEU A 382 -6.98 15.04 19.36
N THR A 383 -5.81 14.76 18.82
CA THR A 383 -5.66 14.09 17.51
C THR A 383 -5.45 12.58 17.67
N VAL A 384 -6.18 11.79 16.89
CA VAL A 384 -6.06 10.32 16.83
C VAL A 384 -5.76 9.94 15.37
N ALA A 385 -4.59 9.38 15.12
CA ALA A 385 -4.28 8.81 13.80
C ALA A 385 -4.47 7.30 13.80
N ALA A 386 -5.17 6.78 12.80
CA ALA A 386 -5.48 5.36 12.69
C ALA A 386 -4.89 4.78 11.40
N PHE A 387 -3.86 3.95 11.53
CA PHE A 387 -3.33 3.18 10.41
C PHE A 387 -4.35 2.13 9.95
N SER A 388 -5.12 2.48 8.94
CA SER A 388 -6.17 1.62 8.36
C SER A 388 -5.63 0.53 7.46
N ALA A 389 -4.43 0.74 6.91
CA ALA A 389 -3.71 -0.14 6.01
C ALA A 389 -2.20 0.07 6.18
N ASN A 390 -1.39 -0.68 5.42
CA ASN A 390 0.06 -0.52 5.44
C ASN A 390 0.47 0.94 5.21
N ALA A 391 1.50 1.36 5.93
CA ALA A 391 2.06 2.69 5.84
C ALA A 391 3.58 2.66 5.72
N GLY A 392 4.15 3.67 5.07
CA GLY A 392 5.59 3.75 4.91
C GLY A 392 6.12 5.19 4.92
N ALA A 393 7.37 5.33 5.32
CA ALA A 393 8.13 6.59 5.31
C ALA A 393 7.32 7.75 5.91
N GLY A 394 7.20 8.85 5.18
CA GLY A 394 6.46 10.04 5.63
C GLY A 394 5.00 9.76 6.03
N GLY A 395 4.37 8.71 5.48
CA GLY A 395 3.03 8.33 5.91
C GLY A 395 2.98 7.77 7.34
N VAL A 396 4.02 7.02 7.76
CA VAL A 396 4.15 6.60 9.18
C VAL A 396 4.40 7.82 10.05
N MET A 397 5.32 8.68 9.66
CA MET A 397 5.73 9.84 10.46
C MET A 397 4.60 10.86 10.65
N ALA A 398 3.84 11.14 9.58
CA ALA A 398 2.67 12.02 9.67
C ALA A 398 1.62 11.51 10.68
N ALA A 399 1.35 10.21 10.70
CA ALA A 399 0.46 9.62 11.70
C ALA A 399 1.04 9.72 13.13
N LEU A 400 2.35 9.56 13.29
CA LEU A 400 3.02 9.69 14.59
C LEU A 400 3.03 11.13 15.13
N CYS A 401 2.71 12.13 14.34
CA CYS A 401 2.51 13.51 14.79
C CYS A 401 1.21 13.70 15.60
N ALA A 402 0.26 12.78 15.51
CA ALA A 402 -0.98 12.81 16.31
C ALA A 402 -0.70 12.51 17.80
N ASP A 403 -1.62 12.91 18.68
CA ASP A 403 -1.49 12.64 20.12
C ASP A 403 -1.59 11.13 20.43
N VAL A 404 -2.46 10.45 19.72
CA VAL A 404 -2.69 9.00 19.82
C VAL A 404 -2.56 8.37 18.44
N THR A 405 -1.92 7.21 18.39
CA THR A 405 -1.89 6.40 17.17
C THR A 405 -2.39 5.01 17.45
N VAL A 406 -3.20 4.48 16.54
CA VAL A 406 -3.73 3.13 16.59
C VAL A 406 -3.59 2.47 15.21
N ALA A 407 -3.66 1.16 15.14
CA ALA A 407 -3.55 0.45 13.86
C ALA A 407 -4.59 -0.66 13.74
N ARG A 408 -4.98 -0.98 12.52
CA ARG A 408 -5.72 -2.20 12.19
C ARG A 408 -4.77 -3.40 12.26
N ASP A 409 -5.24 -4.52 12.78
CA ASP A 409 -4.45 -5.75 12.79
C ASP A 409 -4.06 -6.20 11.38
N GLY A 410 -2.86 -6.77 11.24
CA GLY A 410 -2.27 -7.17 9.96
C GLY A 410 -1.61 -6.01 9.19
N THR A 411 -1.67 -4.79 9.69
CA THR A 411 -0.95 -3.65 9.13
C THR A 411 0.55 -3.78 9.36
N VAL A 412 1.32 -3.44 8.32
CA VAL A 412 2.78 -3.35 8.35
C VAL A 412 3.19 -1.89 8.26
N LEU A 413 4.06 -1.46 9.16
CA LEU A 413 4.64 -0.13 9.19
C LEU A 413 6.10 -0.19 8.76
N ASN A 414 6.46 0.62 7.78
CA ASN A 414 7.84 0.82 7.34
C ASN A 414 8.31 2.21 7.78
N PRO A 415 9.06 2.35 8.89
CA PRO A 415 9.48 3.66 9.37
C PRO A 415 10.18 4.49 8.30
N TYR A 416 11.11 3.87 7.58
CA TYR A 416 11.70 4.44 6.35
C TYR A 416 12.15 3.36 5.36
N TYR A 417 12.34 3.78 4.10
CA TYR A 417 12.97 3.00 3.05
C TYR A 417 14.39 3.49 2.78
N ASP A 418 15.24 2.64 2.21
CA ASP A 418 16.57 3.04 1.79
C ASP A 418 16.54 3.78 0.44
N MET A 419 16.03 5.01 0.47
CA MET A 419 15.89 5.88 -0.71
C MET A 419 17.00 6.92 -0.84
N GLY A 420 18.00 6.93 0.04
CA GLY A 420 19.09 7.89 0.00
C GLY A 420 18.69 9.28 0.50
N ILE A 421 17.66 9.37 1.31
CA ILE A 421 17.23 10.59 2.00
C ILE A 421 17.17 10.35 3.51
N TYR A 422 17.43 11.42 4.26
CA TYR A 422 17.47 11.40 5.72
C TYR A 422 16.08 11.13 6.31
N GLY A 423 15.07 11.78 5.77
CA GLY A 423 13.72 11.84 6.28
C GLY A 423 13.39 13.19 6.91
N SER A 424 12.12 13.52 6.92
CA SER A 424 11.60 14.70 7.61
C SER A 424 10.31 14.33 8.37
N GLU A 425 9.28 15.10 8.30
CA GLU A 425 7.98 14.80 8.88
C GLU A 425 8.04 14.71 10.42
N LEU A 426 8.91 15.51 11.03
CA LEU A 426 9.13 15.58 12.48
C LEU A 426 9.51 14.23 13.12
N HIS A 427 10.13 13.31 12.35
CA HIS A 427 10.45 11.97 12.84
C HIS A 427 11.42 11.97 14.01
N THR A 428 12.36 12.94 14.06
CA THR A 428 13.32 13.09 15.16
C THR A 428 12.63 13.50 16.47
N TRP A 429 11.44 14.07 16.40
CA TRP A 429 10.59 14.37 17.53
C TRP A 429 9.58 13.25 17.81
N SER A 430 8.81 12.85 16.82
CA SER A 430 7.64 11.99 16.99
C SER A 430 8.00 10.56 17.40
N VAL A 431 9.07 9.99 16.84
CA VAL A 431 9.50 8.61 17.13
C VAL A 431 10.16 8.55 18.50
N ALA A 432 11.16 9.41 18.77
CA ALA A 432 11.91 9.40 20.03
C ALA A 432 11.01 9.66 21.25
N ASN A 433 10.03 10.55 21.13
CA ASN A 433 9.06 10.82 22.20
C ASN A 433 8.13 9.63 22.53
N ARG A 434 8.01 8.66 21.64
CA ARG A 434 7.15 7.48 21.84
C ARG A 434 7.92 6.28 22.37
N VAL A 435 9.10 6.03 21.81
CA VAL A 435 9.84 4.79 22.08
C VAL A 435 11.20 5.01 22.73
N GLY A 436 11.60 6.28 22.98
CA GLY A 436 12.94 6.65 23.47
C GLY A 436 13.98 6.64 22.36
N GLU A 437 15.14 7.28 22.65
CA GLU A 437 16.21 7.53 21.66
C GLU A 437 16.82 6.24 21.10
N ASP A 438 17.08 5.23 21.93
CA ASP A 438 17.75 3.99 21.51
C ASP A 438 16.88 3.17 20.54
N VAL A 439 15.58 3.02 20.85
CA VAL A 439 14.63 2.30 19.99
C VAL A 439 14.37 3.09 18.72
N ALA A 440 14.27 4.42 18.81
CA ALA A 440 14.13 5.29 17.64
C ALA A 440 15.34 5.14 16.70
N ALA A 441 16.57 5.23 17.23
CA ALA A 441 17.80 5.06 16.45
C ALA A 441 17.84 3.70 15.74
N ARG A 442 17.44 2.63 16.42
CA ARG A 442 17.36 1.27 15.84
C ARG A 442 16.34 1.22 14.70
N LEU A 443 15.10 1.66 14.93
CA LEU A 443 14.04 1.61 13.91
C LEU A 443 14.40 2.40 12.64
N LEU A 444 14.90 3.61 12.82
CA LEU A 444 15.27 4.52 11.74
C LEU A 444 16.57 4.09 11.03
N GLY A 445 17.48 3.43 11.74
CA GLY A 445 18.73 2.91 11.18
C GLY A 445 18.55 1.59 10.42
N GLU A 446 17.83 0.62 10.99
CA GLU A 446 17.58 -0.68 10.34
C GLU A 446 16.67 -0.55 9.11
N LYS A 447 15.71 0.36 9.14
CA LYS A 447 14.74 0.56 8.04
C LYS A 447 14.08 -0.75 7.62
N LEU A 448 13.69 -1.55 8.62
CA LEU A 448 12.96 -2.80 8.45
C LEU A 448 11.48 -2.59 8.77
N PRO A 449 10.58 -3.37 8.15
CA PRO A 449 9.16 -3.33 8.49
C PRO A 449 8.94 -3.88 9.91
N ILE A 450 7.93 -3.34 10.58
CA ILE A 450 7.40 -3.86 11.84
C ILE A 450 5.90 -4.10 11.71
N SER A 451 5.37 -5.08 12.42
CA SER A 451 3.92 -5.30 12.48
C SER A 451 3.25 -4.29 13.41
N ALA A 452 1.93 -4.15 13.29
CA ALA A 452 1.13 -3.39 14.24
C ALA A 452 1.29 -3.93 15.69
N ALA A 453 1.45 -5.24 15.85
CA ALA A 453 1.66 -5.88 17.16
C ALA A 453 3.01 -5.47 17.77
N GLU A 454 4.11 -5.56 17.01
CA GLU A 454 5.44 -5.11 17.43
C GLU A 454 5.43 -3.60 17.72
N ALA A 455 4.82 -2.79 16.85
CA ALA A 455 4.70 -1.35 17.05
C ALA A 455 4.00 -0.98 18.37
N LYS A 456 2.96 -1.74 18.75
CA LYS A 456 2.29 -1.61 20.06
C LYS A 456 3.21 -2.05 21.19
N GLN A 457 3.88 -3.18 21.04
CA GLN A 457 4.77 -3.73 22.08
C GLN A 457 5.89 -2.78 22.46
N ILE A 458 6.51 -2.10 21.47
CA ILE A 458 7.58 -1.12 21.71
C ILE A 458 7.04 0.27 22.11
N GLY A 459 5.72 0.48 22.14
CA GLY A 459 5.10 1.76 22.51
C GLY A 459 5.02 2.78 21.37
N LEU A 460 5.32 2.41 20.12
CA LEU A 460 5.22 3.31 18.97
C LEU A 460 3.76 3.70 18.68
N ILE A 461 2.82 2.75 18.88
CA ILE A 461 1.38 2.97 18.80
C ILE A 461 0.66 2.55 20.09
N GLY A 462 -0.51 3.12 20.36
CA GLY A 462 -1.27 2.89 21.58
C GLY A 462 -2.10 1.60 21.58
N ALA A 463 -2.67 1.22 20.44
CA ALA A 463 -3.55 0.06 20.36
C ALA A 463 -3.60 -0.56 18.95
N VAL A 464 -3.99 -1.83 18.90
CA VAL A 464 -4.29 -2.55 17.66
C VAL A 464 -5.76 -2.96 17.72
N GLY A 465 -6.52 -2.60 16.69
CA GLY A 465 -7.93 -2.93 16.52
C GLY A 465 -8.14 -4.17 15.65
N PRO A 466 -9.39 -4.61 15.46
CA PRO A 466 -9.72 -5.77 14.65
C PRO A 466 -9.17 -5.71 13.22
N ARG A 467 -8.98 -6.89 12.60
CA ARG A 467 -8.53 -7.03 11.21
C ARG A 467 -9.65 -6.73 10.22
N ASP A 468 -10.86 -7.22 10.49
CA ASP A 468 -12.02 -6.93 9.65
C ASP A 468 -12.29 -5.42 9.58
N TRP A 469 -12.59 -4.93 8.38
CA TRP A 469 -12.74 -3.49 8.15
C TRP A 469 -13.92 -2.88 8.91
N ASP A 470 -15.07 -3.51 8.86
CA ASP A 470 -16.27 -2.99 9.50
C ASP A 470 -16.17 -3.06 11.02
N GLU A 471 -15.54 -4.11 11.54
CA GLU A 471 -15.22 -4.21 12.96
C GLU A 471 -14.20 -3.17 13.39
N PHE A 472 -13.17 -2.91 12.56
CA PHE A 472 -12.18 -1.87 12.82
C PHE A 472 -12.83 -0.48 12.87
N GLN A 473 -13.74 -0.17 11.96
CA GLN A 473 -14.46 1.11 11.95
C GLN A 473 -15.31 1.27 13.21
N ARG A 474 -16.04 0.24 13.62
CA ARG A 474 -16.82 0.26 14.87
C ARG A 474 -15.92 0.43 16.09
N TRP A 475 -14.81 -0.30 16.13
CA TRP A 475 -13.82 -0.22 17.19
C TRP A 475 -13.17 1.17 17.26
N LEU A 476 -12.78 1.75 16.14
CA LEU A 476 -12.18 3.09 16.06
C LEU A 476 -13.13 4.17 16.59
N ARG A 477 -14.41 4.08 16.27
CA ARG A 477 -15.45 4.95 16.86
C ARG A 477 -15.53 4.79 18.37
N ALA A 478 -15.54 3.56 18.87
CA ALA A 478 -15.56 3.30 20.31
C ALA A 478 -14.30 3.84 21.02
N VAL A 479 -13.14 3.71 20.40
CA VAL A 479 -11.87 4.29 20.88
C VAL A 479 -11.96 5.81 20.96
N ALA A 480 -12.44 6.49 19.91
CA ALA A 480 -12.61 7.93 19.88
C ALA A 480 -13.60 8.42 20.95
N ILE A 481 -14.73 7.73 21.13
CA ILE A 481 -15.70 7.99 22.21
C ILE A 481 -15.03 7.83 23.58
N GLY A 482 -14.24 6.77 23.79
CA GLY A 482 -13.51 6.54 25.03
C GLY A 482 -12.51 7.65 25.36
N TYR A 483 -11.82 8.19 24.34
CA TYR A 483 -10.96 9.36 24.54
C TYR A 483 -11.75 10.66 24.79
N ASN A 484 -12.99 10.75 24.37
CA ASN A 484 -13.86 11.90 24.62
C ASN A 484 -14.46 11.92 26.03
N GLU A 485 -14.40 10.83 26.78
CA GLU A 485 -14.84 10.77 28.19
C GLU A 485 -14.06 11.80 29.03
N PRO A 486 -14.73 12.60 29.87
CA PRO A 486 -14.13 13.78 30.51
C PRO A 486 -12.82 13.50 31.26
N VAL A 487 -12.74 12.39 32.01
CA VAL A 487 -11.54 12.02 32.79
C VAL A 487 -10.40 11.61 31.86
N THR A 488 -10.68 10.75 30.88
CA THR A 488 -9.69 10.29 29.89
C THR A 488 -9.18 11.46 29.07
N ARG A 489 -10.09 12.27 28.56
CA ARG A 489 -9.76 13.48 27.79
C ARG A 489 -8.88 14.44 28.59
N GLY A 490 -9.21 14.72 29.84
CA GLY A 490 -8.39 15.56 30.71
C GLY A 490 -6.96 15.02 30.90
N ARG A 491 -6.81 13.71 31.09
CA ARG A 491 -5.47 13.05 31.15
C ARG A 491 -4.70 13.19 29.85
N MET A 492 -5.37 13.01 28.71
CA MET A 492 -4.72 13.11 27.41
C MET A 492 -4.29 14.53 27.09
N PHE A 493 -5.10 15.55 27.40
CA PHE A 493 -4.68 16.95 27.26
C PHE A 493 -3.52 17.33 28.19
N ALA A 494 -3.52 16.82 29.43
CA ALA A 494 -2.38 17.00 30.32
C ALA A 494 -1.09 16.35 29.79
N ALA A 495 -1.18 15.15 29.21
CA ALA A 495 -0.07 14.47 28.56
C ALA A 495 0.42 15.23 27.32
N LYS A 496 -0.49 15.76 26.50
CA LYS A 496 -0.17 16.62 25.34
C LYS A 496 0.55 17.89 25.76
N ALA A 497 0.06 18.59 26.77
CA ALA A 497 0.67 19.82 27.30
C ALA A 497 2.07 19.54 27.86
N ARG A 498 2.25 18.45 28.63
CA ARG A 498 3.55 18.04 29.15
C ARG A 498 4.52 17.73 28.03
N ARG A 499 4.16 16.92 27.03
CA ARG A 499 4.99 16.60 25.88
C ARG A 499 5.46 17.87 25.14
N ARG A 500 4.54 18.84 24.94
CA ARG A 500 4.87 20.13 24.33
C ARG A 500 5.85 20.94 25.18
N ALA A 501 5.69 20.94 26.51
CA ALA A 501 6.58 21.67 27.43
C ALA A 501 7.97 21.04 27.56
N GLU A 502 8.06 19.73 27.48
CA GLU A 502 9.33 18.98 27.58
C GLU A 502 10.09 18.92 26.23
N SER A 503 9.41 19.17 25.11
CA SER A 503 10.03 19.21 23.78
C SER A 503 10.61 20.58 23.45
N LYS A 504 11.62 20.62 22.59
CA LYS A 504 12.00 21.85 21.90
C LYS A 504 10.86 22.30 20.97
N PRO A 505 10.86 23.56 20.52
CA PRO A 505 9.90 23.99 19.48
C PRO A 505 9.96 23.06 18.27
N LEU A 506 8.81 22.72 17.67
CA LEU A 506 8.76 21.80 16.52
C LEU A 506 9.61 22.28 15.34
N SER A 507 9.72 23.60 15.15
CA SER A 507 10.62 24.21 14.17
C SER A 507 12.10 23.84 14.34
N TYR A 508 12.53 23.49 15.56
CA TYR A 508 13.90 23.01 15.79
C TYR A 508 14.14 21.66 15.09
N TYR A 509 13.21 20.71 15.23
CA TYR A 509 13.30 19.40 14.62
C TYR A 509 13.17 19.51 13.11
N GLN A 510 12.17 20.24 12.63
CA GLN A 510 11.96 20.51 11.22
C GLN A 510 13.21 21.12 10.54
N THR A 511 13.83 22.12 11.16
CA THR A 511 15.04 22.77 10.60
C THR A 511 16.19 21.78 10.44
N ILE A 512 16.43 20.91 11.44
CA ILE A 512 17.50 19.91 11.37
C ILE A 512 17.21 18.90 10.26
N GLU A 513 15.98 18.38 10.22
CA GLU A 513 15.56 17.39 9.22
C GLU A 513 15.65 17.96 7.81
N LEU A 514 15.12 19.15 7.58
CA LEU A 514 15.15 19.81 6.28
C LEU A 514 16.58 20.17 5.84
N ALA A 515 17.48 20.54 6.77
CA ALA A 515 18.88 20.79 6.43
C ALA A 515 19.58 19.53 5.87
N GLU A 516 19.31 18.36 6.44
CA GLU A 516 19.82 17.09 5.93
C GLU A 516 19.14 16.68 4.61
N MET A 517 17.81 16.88 4.50
CA MET A 517 17.06 16.61 3.27
C MET A 517 17.53 17.46 2.09
N ALA A 518 17.87 18.74 2.33
CA ALA A 518 18.41 19.62 1.28
C ALA A 518 19.69 19.05 0.67
N ARG A 519 20.62 18.56 1.50
CA ARG A 519 21.86 17.92 1.03
C ARG A 519 21.59 16.64 0.23
N ASP A 520 20.60 15.85 0.66
CA ASP A 520 20.25 14.61 -0.04
C ASP A 520 19.57 14.89 -1.39
N MET A 521 18.76 15.96 -1.50
CA MET A 521 18.01 16.29 -2.69
C MET A 521 18.79 17.12 -3.71
N PHE A 522 19.53 18.15 -3.25
CA PHE A 522 20.25 19.06 -4.15
C PHE A 522 21.69 18.60 -4.42
N ASP A 523 22.39 18.06 -3.43
CA ASP A 523 23.77 17.56 -3.60
C ASP A 523 23.80 16.06 -3.95
N ASP A 524 22.66 15.36 -3.97
CA ASP A 524 22.50 13.91 -4.20
C ASP A 524 23.47 13.05 -3.38
N ARG A 525 23.76 13.50 -2.14
CA ARG A 525 24.79 12.97 -1.24
C ARG A 525 24.74 11.44 -1.09
N ASN A 526 23.55 10.88 -1.05
CA ASN A 526 23.31 9.45 -0.81
C ASN A 526 22.65 8.75 -2.02
N GLY A 527 22.66 9.37 -3.22
CA GLY A 527 22.19 8.80 -4.48
C GLY A 527 20.66 8.73 -4.59
N PHE A 528 19.92 9.67 -4.00
CA PHE A 528 18.45 9.73 -4.04
C PHE A 528 17.90 9.66 -5.46
N HIS A 529 18.46 10.46 -6.38
CA HIS A 529 17.95 10.53 -7.75
C HIS A 529 18.12 9.20 -8.50
N GLY A 530 19.23 8.49 -8.27
CA GLY A 530 19.47 7.16 -8.83
C GLY A 530 18.52 6.11 -8.24
N LYS A 531 18.37 6.08 -6.93
CA LYS A 531 17.47 5.15 -6.21
C LYS A 531 16.01 5.37 -6.58
N ARG A 532 15.55 6.63 -6.69
CA ARG A 532 14.20 6.97 -7.16
C ARG A 532 13.91 6.40 -8.55
N ARG A 533 14.81 6.64 -9.53
CA ARG A 533 14.65 6.12 -10.90
C ARG A 533 14.65 4.59 -10.93
N ALA A 534 15.53 3.95 -10.16
CA ALA A 534 15.58 2.49 -10.05
C ALA A 534 14.27 1.91 -9.48
N PHE A 535 13.73 2.55 -8.45
CA PHE A 535 12.46 2.16 -7.83
C PHE A 535 11.28 2.28 -8.84
N LEU A 536 11.15 3.42 -9.51
CA LEU A 536 10.09 3.66 -10.49
C LEU A 536 10.22 2.75 -11.72
N GLY A 537 11.44 2.50 -12.16
CA GLY A 537 11.76 1.56 -13.26
C GLY A 537 11.59 0.10 -12.87
N LYS A 538 11.34 -0.21 -11.59
CA LYS A 538 11.32 -1.58 -11.05
C LYS A 538 12.59 -2.35 -11.42
N SER A 539 13.74 -1.67 -11.36
CA SER A 539 15.03 -2.28 -11.65
C SER A 539 15.30 -3.42 -10.68
N ALA A 540 15.79 -4.54 -11.20
CA ALA A 540 16.20 -5.65 -10.36
C ALA A 540 17.35 -5.19 -9.43
N PRO A 541 17.34 -5.55 -8.15
CA PRO A 541 18.46 -5.27 -7.27
C PRO A 541 19.67 -6.09 -7.72
N ALA A 542 20.87 -5.52 -7.57
CA ALA A 542 22.11 -6.23 -7.87
C ALA A 542 22.33 -7.42 -6.91
N GLU A 543 21.89 -7.25 -5.67
CA GLU A 543 21.96 -8.27 -4.59
C GLU A 543 20.76 -8.14 -3.66
N THR A 544 20.44 -9.25 -2.99
CA THR A 544 19.52 -9.19 -1.85
C THR A 544 20.15 -8.32 -0.75
N PRO A 545 19.46 -7.28 -0.23
CA PRO A 545 19.98 -6.45 0.84
C PRO A 545 20.41 -7.28 2.07
N GLU A 546 21.59 -7.00 2.61
CA GLU A 546 22.17 -7.77 3.73
C GLU A 546 21.21 -7.84 4.95
N LYS A 547 20.52 -6.73 5.24
CA LYS A 547 19.55 -6.65 6.35
C LYS A 547 18.36 -7.62 6.24
N LEU A 548 18.11 -8.20 5.07
CA LEU A 548 17.05 -9.19 4.80
C LEU A 548 17.58 -10.62 4.83
N ARG A 549 18.89 -10.83 4.73
CA ARG A 549 19.51 -12.17 4.75
C ARG A 549 19.51 -12.76 6.17
N PHE A 550 19.73 -14.03 6.28
CA PHE A 550 20.01 -14.67 7.57
C PHE A 550 21.27 -14.06 8.18
N ARG A 551 21.22 -13.81 9.49
CA ARG A 551 22.34 -13.28 10.29
C ARG A 551 23.18 -14.41 10.82
#